data_b18addb8dac0dbcd40273ac04747193c
#
_entry.id   b18addb8dac0dbcd40273ac04747193c
#
_cell.length_a   1.000
_cell.length_b   1.000
_cell.length_c   1.000
_cell.angle_alpha   90.00
_cell.angle_beta   90.00
_cell.angle_gamma   90.00
#
_symmetry.space_group_name_H-M   'P 1'
#
loop_
_entity.id
_entity.type
_entity.pdbx_description
1 polymer ?
#
loop_
_entity_poly.entity_id
_entity_poly.type
_entity_poly.pdbx_seq_one_letter_code
_entity_poly.pdbx_strand_id
1 'polypeptide(L)'
;MVDDIEIQEIDKLVATARKAQQNYEARGSQELFDLACQAVGWALMQPENNKELSKLAVSETGLGNVQDKIQKNHNKTLGLLRDLKDIKSFGHIYDDDVKGLSVYFRPKGVIAAIVPSTNPLATPTNNIINALKTGNSIIIAPSPKGAAPFSVLLKHIRENLADVGIDPNLVQMVAAPPSKPKTQRLMELADLLVVTGSQNNVRAGYSSGTPALGVGQGNVVTIIDETADVGDAAEKIAKSKTFDNATSCSSENSVIVVRSIYKEALVALEKAGGLVLDETETERVINLHWQNGKMNTALLAQDIDVILDKTELTDRADENTRFLILPTVEAGQNAIASGEKMSQFLTLYQAEDFDHALNLAIKIQEYQGAGHSLGLHSKNDERAHQLAMAAKTCRVIVNQAHCFATGGFFNNGLPFSLSMGCGSWGGNSIDGNLNWEHFVNKVKIVRVIEENKPDLEDVFGEYWTKVLP
;
A
#
# COMPACT_ATOMS: atom_id res chain seq x y z
N MET A 1 -28.43 -22.36 -10.24
CA MET A 1 -27.67 -23.08 -11.32
C MET A 1 -26.38 -22.38 -11.71
N VAL A 2 -26.36 -21.09 -12.11
CA VAL A 2 -25.08 -20.41 -12.42
C VAL A 2 -24.24 -20.21 -11.16
N ASP A 3 -24.83 -19.73 -10.08
CA ASP A 3 -24.15 -19.53 -8.81
C ASP A 3 -23.58 -20.84 -8.22
N ASP A 4 -24.27 -21.97 -8.40
CA ASP A 4 -23.78 -23.28 -7.91
C ASP A 4 -22.53 -23.75 -8.65
N ILE A 5 -22.43 -23.48 -9.96
CA ILE A 5 -21.24 -23.81 -10.74
C ILE A 5 -20.04 -22.94 -10.33
N GLU A 6 -20.28 -21.64 -10.14
CA GLU A 6 -19.26 -20.70 -9.67
C GLU A 6 -18.73 -21.06 -8.27
N ILE A 7 -19.61 -21.48 -7.36
CA ILE A 7 -19.27 -21.93 -6.01
C ILE A 7 -18.41 -23.21 -6.09
N GLN A 8 -18.80 -24.20 -6.87
CA GLN A 8 -18.05 -25.45 -7.04
C GLN A 8 -16.67 -25.22 -7.66
N GLU A 9 -16.54 -24.28 -8.57
CA GLU A 9 -15.24 -23.87 -9.14
C GLU A 9 -14.30 -23.38 -8.03
N ILE A 10 -14.78 -22.51 -7.14
CA ILE A 10 -13.98 -21.99 -6.03
C ILE A 10 -13.67 -23.08 -5.00
N ASP A 11 -14.62 -23.95 -4.68
CA ASP A 11 -14.39 -25.07 -3.77
C ASP A 11 -13.23 -25.96 -4.27
N LYS A 12 -13.24 -26.30 -5.56
CA LYS A 12 -12.17 -27.07 -6.20
C LYS A 12 -10.83 -26.32 -6.20
N LEU A 13 -10.87 -25.02 -6.48
CA LEU A 13 -9.68 -24.16 -6.49
C LEU A 13 -8.99 -24.15 -5.12
N VAL A 14 -9.77 -23.92 -4.06
CA VAL A 14 -9.28 -23.90 -2.67
C VAL A 14 -8.79 -25.28 -2.24
N ALA A 15 -9.50 -26.36 -2.57
CA ALA A 15 -9.07 -27.72 -2.25
C ALA A 15 -7.72 -28.07 -2.91
N THR A 16 -7.52 -27.67 -4.16
CA THR A 16 -6.25 -27.84 -4.89
C THR A 16 -5.11 -27.06 -4.23
N ALA A 17 -5.34 -25.78 -3.89
CA ALA A 17 -4.37 -24.93 -3.20
C ALA A 17 -4.01 -25.50 -1.82
N ARG A 18 -5.00 -25.99 -1.07
CA ARG A 18 -4.80 -26.59 0.26
C ARG A 18 -3.95 -27.86 0.20
N LYS A 19 -4.20 -28.72 -0.79
CA LYS A 19 -3.37 -29.93 -0.99
C LYS A 19 -1.93 -29.57 -1.34
N ALA A 20 -1.73 -28.61 -2.24
CA ALA A 20 -0.39 -28.12 -2.60
C ALA A 20 0.32 -27.51 -1.38
N GLN A 21 -0.39 -26.71 -0.56
CA GLN A 21 0.13 -26.12 0.66
C GLN A 21 0.58 -27.17 1.69
N GLN A 22 -0.23 -28.18 1.93
CA GLN A 22 0.12 -29.27 2.87
C GLN A 22 1.39 -30.00 2.44
N ASN A 23 1.54 -30.30 1.15
CA ASN A 23 2.75 -30.91 0.61
C ASN A 23 3.97 -29.98 0.70
N TYR A 24 3.77 -28.68 0.49
CA TYR A 24 4.81 -27.68 0.59
C TYR A 24 5.31 -27.52 2.03
N GLU A 25 4.40 -27.45 3.00
CA GLU A 25 4.72 -27.41 4.43
C GLU A 25 5.43 -28.70 4.89
N ALA A 26 4.97 -29.87 4.45
CA ALA A 26 5.57 -31.16 4.82
C ALA A 26 7.02 -31.31 4.31
N ARG A 27 7.36 -30.70 3.18
CA ARG A 27 8.73 -30.62 2.63
C ARG A 27 9.50 -29.37 3.13
N GLY A 28 8.87 -28.55 3.97
CA GLY A 28 9.29 -27.22 4.31
C GLY A 28 10.72 -27.12 4.81
N SER A 29 11.50 -26.31 4.12
CA SER A 29 12.80 -25.79 4.57
C SER A 29 12.91 -24.34 4.17
N GLN A 30 13.79 -23.58 4.84
CA GLN A 30 13.99 -22.18 4.52
C GLN A 30 14.52 -22.01 3.09
N GLU A 31 15.43 -22.89 2.67
CA GLU A 31 16.01 -22.90 1.33
C GLU A 31 14.95 -23.12 0.24
N LEU A 32 14.00 -24.05 0.45
CA LEU A 32 12.91 -24.30 -0.47
C LEU A 32 12.00 -23.09 -0.61
N PHE A 33 11.70 -22.42 0.52
CA PHE A 33 10.83 -21.24 0.53
C PHE A 33 11.51 -20.02 -0.10
N ASP A 34 12.81 -19.87 0.12
CA ASP A 34 13.61 -18.80 -0.50
C ASP A 34 13.73 -18.99 -2.02
N LEU A 35 13.90 -20.22 -2.46
CA LEU A 35 13.94 -20.56 -3.88
C LEU A 35 12.58 -20.27 -4.57
N ALA A 36 11.47 -20.58 -3.88
CA ALA A 36 10.13 -20.23 -4.39
C ALA A 36 9.95 -18.70 -4.56
N CYS A 37 10.42 -17.92 -3.59
CA CYS A 37 10.37 -16.45 -3.67
C CYS A 37 11.20 -15.91 -4.84
N GLN A 38 12.38 -16.48 -5.08
CA GLN A 38 13.25 -16.11 -6.20
C GLN A 38 12.59 -16.46 -7.55
N ALA A 39 11.99 -17.65 -7.67
CA ALA A 39 11.29 -18.09 -8.87
C ALA A 39 10.12 -17.15 -9.21
N VAL A 40 9.31 -16.76 -8.23
CA VAL A 40 8.21 -15.80 -8.38
C VAL A 40 8.73 -14.41 -8.76
N GLY A 41 9.74 -13.91 -8.03
CA GLY A 41 10.32 -12.60 -8.31
C GLY A 41 10.88 -12.51 -9.72
N TRP A 42 11.60 -13.54 -10.17
CA TRP A 42 12.18 -13.59 -11.51
C TRP A 42 11.14 -13.63 -12.62
N ALA A 43 9.99 -14.28 -12.41
CA ALA A 43 8.90 -14.31 -13.38
C ALA A 43 8.42 -12.90 -13.79
N LEU A 44 8.43 -11.94 -12.85
CA LEU A 44 8.08 -10.54 -13.11
C LEU A 44 9.30 -9.69 -13.50
N MET A 45 10.48 -9.94 -12.90
CA MET A 45 11.65 -9.07 -13.04
C MET A 45 12.47 -9.32 -14.30
N GLN A 46 12.32 -10.48 -14.96
CA GLN A 46 12.97 -10.74 -16.24
C GLN A 46 12.65 -9.60 -17.22
N PRO A 47 13.64 -8.96 -17.85
CA PRO A 47 13.44 -7.70 -18.58
C PRO A 47 12.35 -7.76 -19.65
N GLU A 48 12.32 -8.84 -20.44
CA GLU A 48 11.33 -9.06 -21.51
C GLU A 48 9.93 -9.20 -20.91
N ASN A 49 9.78 -10.07 -19.91
CA ASN A 49 8.49 -10.27 -19.21
C ASN A 49 7.99 -8.97 -18.60
N ASN A 50 8.84 -8.26 -17.85
CA ASN A 50 8.45 -7.01 -17.19
C ASN A 50 7.96 -5.97 -18.20
N LYS A 51 8.64 -5.84 -19.32
CA LYS A 51 8.26 -4.92 -20.39
C LYS A 51 6.92 -5.28 -21.04
N GLU A 52 6.72 -6.54 -21.39
CA GLU A 52 5.48 -7.01 -22.04
C GLU A 52 4.29 -6.96 -21.07
N LEU A 53 4.47 -7.43 -19.84
CA LEU A 53 3.46 -7.39 -18.80
C LEU A 53 3.06 -5.95 -18.44
N SER A 54 4.02 -5.02 -18.37
CA SER A 54 3.73 -3.61 -18.11
C SER A 54 2.94 -2.96 -19.23
N LYS A 55 3.25 -3.26 -20.50
CA LYS A 55 2.44 -2.82 -21.65
C LYS A 55 1.01 -3.36 -21.56
N LEU A 56 0.87 -4.66 -21.28
CA LEU A 56 -0.43 -5.29 -21.15
C LEU A 56 -1.22 -4.70 -19.98
N ALA A 57 -0.57 -4.43 -18.85
CA ALA A 57 -1.23 -3.82 -17.70
C ALA A 57 -1.78 -2.43 -18.01
N VAL A 58 -1.02 -1.58 -18.72
CA VAL A 58 -1.48 -0.25 -19.12
C VAL A 58 -2.63 -0.35 -20.13
N SER A 59 -2.51 -1.20 -21.16
CA SER A 59 -3.55 -1.34 -22.17
C SER A 59 -4.88 -1.87 -21.63
N GLU A 60 -4.86 -2.83 -20.70
CA GLU A 60 -6.06 -3.44 -20.13
C GLU A 60 -6.71 -2.57 -19.05
N THR A 61 -5.89 -1.90 -18.24
CA THR A 61 -6.42 -1.08 -17.14
C THR A 61 -6.74 0.35 -17.57
N GLY A 62 -6.03 0.89 -18.56
CA GLY A 62 -6.04 2.29 -18.93
C GLY A 62 -5.43 3.20 -17.86
N LEU A 63 -4.56 2.68 -16.99
CA LEU A 63 -4.02 3.40 -15.82
C LEU A 63 -2.49 3.41 -15.79
N GLY A 64 -1.92 4.59 -15.56
CA GLY A 64 -0.48 4.79 -15.42
C GLY A 64 0.28 4.72 -16.74
N ASN A 65 1.59 4.57 -16.67
CA ASN A 65 2.45 4.47 -17.85
C ASN A 65 3.39 3.26 -17.78
N VAL A 66 3.84 2.82 -18.95
CA VAL A 66 4.63 1.57 -19.12
C VAL A 66 5.97 1.66 -18.41
N GLN A 67 6.67 2.80 -18.55
CA GLN A 67 8.02 2.95 -18.03
C GLN A 67 8.06 2.91 -16.50
N ASP A 68 7.13 3.61 -15.86
CA ASP A 68 7.03 3.65 -14.40
C ASP A 68 6.54 2.31 -13.83
N LYS A 69 5.67 1.59 -14.56
CA LYS A 69 5.28 0.23 -14.15
C LYS A 69 6.46 -0.74 -14.20
N ILE A 70 7.31 -0.67 -15.23
CA ILE A 70 8.54 -1.47 -15.31
C ILE A 70 9.43 -1.19 -14.09
N GLN A 71 9.65 0.09 -13.77
CA GLN A 71 10.46 0.50 -12.62
C GLN A 71 9.82 0.06 -11.29
N LYS A 72 8.49 0.24 -11.15
CA LYS A 72 7.74 -0.18 -9.96
C LYS A 72 7.84 -1.68 -9.72
N ASN A 73 7.56 -2.48 -10.74
CA ASN A 73 7.64 -3.94 -10.70
C ASN A 73 9.03 -4.40 -10.26
N HIS A 74 10.06 -3.84 -10.88
CA HIS A 74 11.46 -4.16 -10.56
C HIS A 74 11.80 -3.76 -9.12
N ASN A 75 11.62 -2.49 -8.74
CA ASN A 75 12.08 -2.00 -7.45
C ASN A 75 11.32 -2.62 -6.26
N LYS A 76 9.98 -2.79 -6.39
CA LYS A 76 9.18 -3.37 -5.32
C LYS A 76 9.45 -4.86 -5.14
N THR A 77 9.72 -5.59 -6.21
CA THR A 77 10.07 -7.01 -6.12
C THR A 77 11.50 -7.20 -5.58
N LEU A 78 12.48 -6.46 -6.11
CA LEU A 78 13.86 -6.54 -5.65
C LEU A 78 13.99 -6.14 -4.18
N GLY A 79 13.31 -5.06 -3.79
CA GLY A 79 13.31 -4.59 -2.40
C GLY A 79 12.69 -5.58 -1.43
N LEU A 80 11.56 -6.21 -1.81
CA LEU A 80 10.97 -7.26 -1.00
C LEU A 80 11.90 -8.47 -0.84
N LEU A 81 12.53 -8.93 -1.92
CA LEU A 81 13.49 -10.05 -1.86
C LEU A 81 14.70 -9.69 -0.99
N ARG A 82 15.18 -8.43 -1.01
CA ARG A 82 16.20 -7.93 -0.08
C ARG A 82 15.74 -8.05 1.38
N ASP A 83 14.52 -7.62 1.67
CA ASP A 83 13.97 -7.64 3.04
C ASP A 83 13.77 -9.06 3.57
N LEU A 84 13.50 -10.01 2.68
CA LEU A 84 13.27 -11.42 3.01
C LEU A 84 14.57 -12.25 3.05
N LYS A 85 15.66 -11.71 2.55
CA LYS A 85 16.96 -12.40 2.59
C LYS A 85 17.34 -12.66 4.06
N ASP A 86 17.79 -13.88 4.33
CA ASP A 86 18.23 -14.35 5.65
C ASP A 86 17.15 -14.36 6.75
N ILE A 87 15.87 -14.05 6.40
CA ILE A 87 14.75 -14.17 7.33
C ILE A 87 14.39 -15.64 7.55
N LYS A 88 14.43 -16.08 8.79
CA LYS A 88 13.92 -17.38 9.23
C LYS A 88 12.43 -17.28 9.50
N SER A 89 11.62 -17.86 8.62
CA SER A 89 10.16 -17.72 8.61
C SER A 89 9.40 -19.01 8.87
N PHE A 90 10.13 -20.12 9.12
CA PHE A 90 9.53 -21.44 9.30
C PHE A 90 10.29 -22.30 10.30
N GLY A 91 9.58 -23.18 11.00
CA GLY A 91 10.12 -24.11 11.98
C GLY A 91 10.55 -23.45 13.28
N HIS A 92 11.53 -24.02 13.97
CA HIS A 92 12.08 -23.48 15.20
C HIS A 92 12.82 -22.18 14.92
N ILE A 93 12.49 -21.11 15.64
CA ILE A 93 13.03 -19.76 15.41
C ILE A 93 14.09 -19.41 16.47
N TYR A 94 13.70 -19.45 17.75
CA TYR A 94 14.63 -19.17 18.87
C TYR A 94 14.11 -19.80 20.17
N ASP A 95 15.03 -19.93 21.13
CA ASP A 95 14.75 -20.23 22.53
C ASP A 95 14.99 -18.98 23.39
N ASP A 96 14.15 -18.77 24.39
CA ASP A 96 14.30 -17.78 25.46
C ASP A 96 14.31 -18.54 26.80
N ASP A 97 15.50 -18.89 27.23
CA ASP A 97 15.69 -19.70 28.45
C ASP A 97 15.23 -18.96 29.72
N VAL A 98 15.31 -17.62 29.71
CA VAL A 98 14.86 -16.79 30.83
C VAL A 98 13.36 -16.89 31.01
N LYS A 99 12.62 -16.93 29.90
CA LYS A 99 11.14 -17.06 29.92
C LYS A 99 10.69 -18.51 29.76
N GLY A 100 11.58 -19.47 29.62
CA GLY A 100 11.27 -20.87 29.40
C GLY A 100 10.48 -21.12 28.09
N LEU A 101 10.75 -20.33 27.04
CA LEU A 101 10.01 -20.35 25.78
C LEU A 101 10.87 -20.88 24.63
N SER A 102 10.26 -21.75 23.80
CA SER A 102 10.74 -22.01 22.43
C SER A 102 9.68 -21.52 21.44
N VAL A 103 10.09 -20.77 20.42
CA VAL A 103 9.18 -20.16 19.44
C VAL A 103 9.35 -20.82 18.08
N TYR A 104 8.23 -21.22 17.48
CA TYR A 104 8.15 -21.80 16.15
C TYR A 104 7.23 -20.95 15.27
N PHE A 105 7.58 -20.83 13.98
CA PHE A 105 6.68 -20.26 12.98
C PHE A 105 6.12 -21.38 12.09
N ARG A 106 4.82 -21.28 11.81
CA ARG A 106 4.09 -22.17 10.92
C ARG A 106 3.20 -21.39 9.97
N PRO A 107 2.90 -21.91 8.76
CA PRO A 107 2.02 -21.24 7.81
C PRO A 107 0.61 -21.05 8.38
N LYS A 108 -0.13 -20.09 7.81
CA LYS A 108 -1.58 -19.92 8.02
C LYS A 108 -2.37 -20.98 7.29
N GLY A 109 -1.98 -21.32 6.05
CA GLY A 109 -2.65 -22.26 5.16
C GLY A 109 -2.87 -21.71 3.76
N VAL A 110 -4.13 -21.58 3.34
CA VAL A 110 -4.52 -20.98 2.05
C VAL A 110 -4.82 -19.51 2.24
N ILE A 111 -4.06 -18.66 1.56
CA ILE A 111 -4.27 -17.21 1.56
C ILE A 111 -5.16 -16.82 0.38
N ALA A 112 -6.15 -15.95 0.59
CA ALA A 112 -6.87 -15.30 -0.49
C ALA A 112 -6.48 -13.82 -0.56
N ALA A 113 -6.03 -13.35 -1.73
CA ALA A 113 -5.64 -11.97 -1.93
C ALA A 113 -6.53 -11.29 -2.98
N ILE A 114 -7.27 -10.27 -2.55
CA ILE A 114 -8.06 -9.40 -3.43
C ILE A 114 -7.18 -8.23 -3.83
N VAL A 115 -6.93 -8.05 -5.12
CA VAL A 115 -5.96 -7.09 -5.62
C VAL A 115 -6.57 -6.05 -6.57
N PRO A 116 -6.08 -4.78 -6.53
CA PRO A 116 -6.64 -3.68 -7.30
C PRO A 116 -6.17 -3.67 -8.76
N SER A 117 -6.86 -2.88 -9.60
CA SER A 117 -6.45 -2.62 -10.99
C SER A 117 -5.25 -1.68 -11.12
N THR A 118 -4.99 -0.84 -10.12
CA THR A 118 -3.90 0.15 -10.16
C THR A 118 -2.51 -0.48 -10.22
N ASN A 119 -2.35 -1.66 -9.58
CA ASN A 119 -1.08 -2.40 -9.56
C ASN A 119 -1.34 -3.91 -9.78
N PRO A 120 -1.78 -4.33 -10.97
CA PRO A 120 -2.25 -5.69 -11.24
C PRO A 120 -1.12 -6.73 -11.29
N LEU A 121 0.13 -6.31 -11.28
CA LEU A 121 1.33 -7.14 -11.33
C LEU A 121 2.11 -7.10 -9.99
N ALA A 122 2.51 -5.91 -9.56
CA ALA A 122 3.37 -5.74 -8.40
C ALA A 122 2.68 -6.14 -7.09
N THR A 123 1.39 -5.79 -6.90
CA THR A 123 0.65 -6.14 -5.67
C THR A 123 0.47 -7.65 -5.51
N PRO A 124 -0.02 -8.40 -6.50
CA PRO A 124 -0.10 -9.86 -6.37
C PRO A 124 1.27 -10.51 -6.21
N THR A 125 2.30 -10.06 -6.92
CA THR A 125 3.67 -10.60 -6.76
C THR A 125 4.18 -10.43 -5.32
N ASN A 126 3.97 -9.25 -4.72
CA ASN A 126 4.34 -8.98 -3.32
C ASN A 126 3.61 -9.94 -2.36
N ASN A 127 2.31 -10.14 -2.54
CA ASN A 127 1.52 -11.05 -1.71
C ASN A 127 1.94 -12.51 -1.89
N ILE A 128 2.23 -12.94 -3.13
CA ILE A 128 2.68 -14.30 -3.45
C ILE A 128 4.02 -14.59 -2.78
N ILE A 129 5.00 -13.69 -2.91
CA ILE A 129 6.32 -13.84 -2.30
C ILE A 129 6.21 -13.99 -0.78
N ASN A 130 5.44 -13.11 -0.11
CA ASN A 130 5.23 -13.20 1.35
C ASN A 130 4.54 -14.52 1.76
N ALA A 131 3.55 -14.98 0.99
CA ALA A 131 2.84 -16.23 1.25
C ALA A 131 3.77 -17.46 1.11
N LEU A 132 4.54 -17.55 0.01
CA LEU A 132 5.44 -18.67 -0.24
C LEU A 132 6.65 -18.67 0.70
N LYS A 133 7.19 -17.50 1.07
CA LYS A 133 8.26 -17.37 2.07
C LYS A 133 7.90 -18.02 3.40
N THR A 134 6.63 -18.09 3.71
CA THR A 134 6.09 -18.58 4.99
C THR A 134 5.36 -19.90 4.89
N GLY A 135 5.52 -20.64 3.76
CA GLY A 135 4.99 -21.98 3.58
C GLY A 135 3.50 -22.06 3.25
N ASN A 136 2.86 -20.93 2.90
CA ASN A 136 1.46 -20.88 2.51
C ASN A 136 1.27 -21.15 1.01
N SER A 137 0.04 -21.48 0.60
CA SER A 137 -0.44 -21.27 -0.77
C SER A 137 -1.26 -20.01 -0.86
N ILE A 138 -1.48 -19.51 -2.08
CA ILE A 138 -2.21 -18.27 -2.30
C ILE A 138 -3.08 -18.32 -3.54
N ILE A 139 -4.29 -17.77 -3.42
CA ILE A 139 -5.25 -17.58 -4.51
C ILE A 139 -5.48 -16.08 -4.72
N ILE A 140 -5.16 -15.59 -5.90
CA ILE A 140 -5.38 -14.20 -6.26
C ILE A 140 -6.78 -14.04 -6.86
N ALA A 141 -7.53 -13.09 -6.33
CA ALA A 141 -8.76 -12.58 -6.93
C ALA A 141 -8.49 -11.19 -7.54
N PRO A 142 -8.15 -11.13 -8.84
CA PRO A 142 -7.81 -9.88 -9.50
C PRO A 142 -9.06 -9.04 -9.75
N SER A 143 -8.88 -7.72 -9.84
CA SER A 143 -9.92 -6.85 -10.42
C SER A 143 -10.21 -7.23 -11.87
N PRO A 144 -11.41 -6.95 -12.42
CA PRO A 144 -11.75 -7.32 -13.79
C PRO A 144 -10.72 -6.87 -14.84
N LYS A 145 -10.25 -5.62 -14.74
CA LYS A 145 -9.24 -5.06 -15.64
C LYS A 145 -7.81 -5.57 -15.38
N GLY A 146 -7.55 -6.14 -14.20
CA GLY A 146 -6.26 -6.71 -13.82
C GLY A 146 -6.13 -8.20 -14.13
N ALA A 147 -7.21 -8.87 -14.52
CA ALA A 147 -7.22 -10.32 -14.70
C ALA A 147 -6.34 -10.80 -15.86
N ALA A 148 -6.39 -10.14 -17.02
CA ALA A 148 -5.61 -10.52 -18.19
C ALA A 148 -4.09 -10.40 -17.95
N PRO A 149 -3.54 -9.25 -17.50
CA PRO A 149 -2.11 -9.15 -17.24
C PRO A 149 -1.64 -10.09 -16.13
N PHE A 150 -2.43 -10.28 -15.07
CA PHE A 150 -2.06 -11.23 -14.02
C PHE A 150 -2.10 -12.70 -14.52
N SER A 151 -3.03 -13.07 -15.39
CA SER A 151 -3.08 -14.41 -15.98
C SER A 151 -1.80 -14.78 -16.73
N VAL A 152 -1.23 -13.83 -17.49
CA VAL A 152 0.06 -14.02 -18.18
C VAL A 152 1.19 -14.15 -17.18
N LEU A 153 1.25 -13.27 -16.18
CA LEU A 153 2.24 -13.37 -15.09
C LEU A 153 2.15 -14.69 -14.34
N LEU A 154 0.93 -15.16 -14.03
CA LEU A 154 0.71 -16.43 -13.33
C LEU A 154 1.28 -17.62 -14.12
N LYS A 155 1.18 -17.60 -15.45
CA LYS A 155 1.79 -18.62 -16.30
C LYS A 155 3.31 -18.66 -16.09
N HIS A 156 4.00 -17.51 -16.16
CA HIS A 156 5.45 -17.44 -15.92
C HIS A 156 5.82 -17.87 -14.49
N ILE A 157 5.04 -17.45 -13.48
CA ILE A 157 5.25 -17.89 -12.09
C ILE A 157 5.19 -19.42 -11.98
N ARG A 158 4.18 -20.03 -12.58
CA ARG A 158 3.99 -21.49 -12.52
C ARG A 158 5.07 -22.26 -13.26
N GLU A 159 5.52 -21.77 -14.40
CA GLU A 159 6.64 -22.33 -15.16
C GLU A 159 7.92 -22.29 -14.31
N ASN A 160 8.28 -21.13 -13.75
CA ASN A 160 9.47 -20.98 -12.91
C ASN A 160 9.43 -21.84 -11.63
N LEU A 161 8.25 -21.99 -10.99
CA LEU A 161 8.09 -22.87 -9.83
C LEU A 161 8.30 -24.33 -10.22
N ALA A 162 7.74 -24.78 -11.36
CA ALA A 162 7.90 -26.14 -11.85
C ALA A 162 9.36 -26.46 -12.20
N ASP A 163 10.09 -25.51 -12.81
CA ASP A 163 11.50 -25.65 -13.17
C ASP A 163 12.41 -25.93 -11.97
N VAL A 164 12.00 -25.45 -10.78
CA VAL A 164 12.73 -25.72 -9.51
C VAL A 164 12.08 -26.81 -8.65
N GLY A 165 11.16 -27.62 -9.21
CA GLY A 165 10.54 -28.75 -8.52
C GLY A 165 9.54 -28.38 -7.43
N ILE A 166 8.95 -27.19 -7.50
CA ILE A 166 7.91 -26.69 -6.59
C ILE A 166 6.55 -26.78 -7.28
N ASP A 167 5.52 -27.24 -6.53
CA ASP A 167 4.17 -27.42 -7.07
C ASP A 167 3.57 -26.08 -7.55
N PRO A 168 3.29 -25.90 -8.86
CA PRO A 168 2.69 -24.67 -9.39
C PRO A 168 1.30 -24.35 -8.83
N ASN A 169 0.61 -25.35 -8.23
CA ASN A 169 -0.71 -25.16 -7.62
C ASN A 169 -0.65 -24.37 -6.31
N LEU A 170 0.52 -24.06 -5.80
CA LEU A 170 0.69 -23.13 -4.67
C LEU A 170 0.20 -21.72 -5.00
N VAL A 171 0.23 -21.34 -6.27
CA VAL A 171 -0.22 -20.04 -6.74
C VAL A 171 -1.36 -20.21 -7.72
N GLN A 172 -2.52 -19.68 -7.38
CA GLN A 172 -3.72 -19.80 -8.20
C GLN A 172 -4.42 -18.45 -8.38
N MET A 173 -5.39 -18.42 -9.29
CA MET A 173 -6.18 -17.25 -9.61
C MET A 173 -7.65 -17.64 -9.76
N VAL A 174 -8.56 -16.80 -9.28
CA VAL A 174 -9.98 -16.89 -9.61
C VAL A 174 -10.15 -16.63 -11.10
N ALA A 175 -10.78 -17.58 -11.80
CA ALA A 175 -10.97 -17.47 -13.24
C ALA A 175 -11.91 -16.32 -13.62
N ALA A 176 -11.61 -15.66 -14.74
CA ALA A 176 -12.47 -14.64 -15.33
C ALA A 176 -13.76 -15.28 -15.91
N PRO A 177 -14.90 -14.57 -15.93
CA PRO A 177 -15.10 -13.26 -15.34
C PRO A 177 -15.16 -13.34 -13.79
N PRO A 178 -14.58 -12.35 -13.08
CA PRO A 178 -14.75 -12.28 -11.64
C PRO A 178 -16.20 -11.94 -11.30
N SER A 179 -16.72 -12.59 -10.26
CA SER A 179 -18.08 -12.35 -9.76
C SER A 179 -18.10 -12.16 -8.25
N LYS A 180 -19.17 -11.55 -7.73
CA LYS A 180 -19.35 -11.40 -6.28
C LYS A 180 -19.49 -12.76 -5.57
N PRO A 181 -20.29 -13.75 -6.07
CA PRO A 181 -20.38 -15.06 -5.48
C PRO A 181 -19.03 -15.77 -5.40
N LYS A 182 -18.21 -15.77 -6.47
CA LYS A 182 -16.85 -16.33 -6.46
C LYS A 182 -15.98 -15.70 -5.38
N THR A 183 -15.98 -14.36 -5.30
CA THR A 183 -15.15 -13.63 -4.33
C THR A 183 -15.60 -13.90 -2.90
N GLN A 184 -16.92 -13.89 -2.65
CA GLN A 184 -17.49 -14.20 -1.34
C GLN A 184 -17.13 -15.62 -0.90
N ARG A 185 -17.33 -16.61 -1.79
CA ARG A 185 -17.00 -18.00 -1.50
C ARG A 185 -15.53 -18.21 -1.21
N LEU A 186 -14.64 -17.55 -1.95
CA LEU A 186 -13.20 -17.57 -1.70
C LEU A 186 -12.86 -16.99 -0.32
N MET A 187 -13.48 -15.88 0.05
CA MET A 187 -13.27 -15.24 1.36
C MET A 187 -13.69 -16.18 2.52
N GLU A 188 -14.75 -16.96 2.36
CA GLU A 188 -15.24 -17.90 3.37
C GLU A 188 -14.35 -19.13 3.56
N LEU A 189 -13.67 -19.59 2.51
CA LEU A 189 -12.91 -20.84 2.50
C LEU A 189 -11.42 -20.68 2.80
N ALA A 190 -10.88 -19.50 2.65
CA ALA A 190 -9.48 -19.19 2.92
C ALA A 190 -9.18 -19.17 4.43
N ASP A 191 -7.91 -19.35 4.79
CA ASP A 191 -7.45 -19.32 6.17
C ASP A 191 -7.01 -17.89 6.60
N LEU A 192 -6.68 -17.03 5.61
CA LEU A 192 -6.36 -15.61 5.80
C LEU A 192 -6.71 -14.84 4.53
N LEU A 193 -7.27 -13.64 4.71
CA LEU A 193 -7.53 -12.70 3.62
C LEU A 193 -6.52 -11.56 3.61
N VAL A 194 -6.08 -11.17 2.43
CA VAL A 194 -5.36 -9.91 2.17
C VAL A 194 -6.20 -9.09 1.20
N VAL A 195 -6.69 -7.95 1.63
CA VAL A 195 -7.60 -7.13 0.82
C VAL A 195 -6.98 -5.77 0.54
N THR A 196 -6.53 -5.58 -0.70
CA THR A 196 -6.00 -4.30 -1.20
C THR A 196 -6.92 -3.77 -2.30
N GLY A 197 -7.61 -2.67 -2.04
CA GLY A 197 -8.52 -2.11 -3.04
C GLY A 197 -9.59 -1.20 -2.44
N SER A 198 -10.82 -1.28 -2.97
CA SER A 198 -11.90 -0.41 -2.50
C SER A 198 -12.30 -0.70 -1.06
N GLN A 199 -12.78 0.34 -0.34
CA GLN A 199 -13.29 0.19 1.02
C GLN A 199 -14.45 -0.83 1.12
N ASN A 200 -15.22 -1.01 0.06
CA ASN A 200 -16.27 -2.03 0.03
C ASN A 200 -15.69 -3.45 0.07
N ASN A 201 -14.60 -3.71 -0.64
CA ASN A 201 -13.91 -5.00 -0.59
C ASN A 201 -13.27 -5.24 0.80
N VAL A 202 -12.68 -4.20 1.39
CA VAL A 202 -12.11 -4.27 2.75
C VAL A 202 -13.20 -4.61 3.77
N ARG A 203 -14.36 -3.94 3.72
CA ARG A 203 -15.50 -4.24 4.58
C ARG A 203 -16.03 -5.66 4.37
N ALA A 204 -16.14 -6.11 3.11
CA ALA A 204 -16.57 -7.47 2.79
C ALA A 204 -15.59 -8.50 3.38
N GLY A 205 -14.27 -8.27 3.29
CA GLY A 205 -13.26 -9.11 3.91
C GLY A 205 -13.41 -9.20 5.42
N TYR A 206 -13.56 -8.09 6.12
CA TYR A 206 -13.78 -8.09 7.58
C TYR A 206 -15.11 -8.71 8.00
N SER A 207 -16.12 -8.70 7.13
CA SER A 207 -17.44 -9.28 7.40
C SER A 207 -17.58 -10.75 7.00
N SER A 208 -16.56 -11.35 6.38
CA SER A 208 -16.61 -12.72 5.86
C SER A 208 -16.56 -13.81 6.95
N GLY A 209 -16.09 -13.47 8.14
CA GLY A 209 -15.81 -14.41 9.23
C GLY A 209 -14.40 -15.00 9.20
N THR A 210 -13.64 -14.81 8.11
CA THR A 210 -12.24 -15.24 7.99
C THR A 210 -11.32 -14.11 8.49
N PRO A 211 -10.21 -14.42 9.19
CA PRO A 211 -9.21 -13.41 9.55
C PRO A 211 -8.75 -12.62 8.32
N ALA A 212 -8.78 -11.29 8.42
CA ALA A 212 -8.51 -10.43 7.28
C ALA A 212 -7.51 -9.31 7.60
N LEU A 213 -6.65 -9.02 6.62
CA LEU A 213 -5.70 -7.91 6.58
C LEU A 213 -6.17 -6.95 5.48
N GLY A 214 -6.91 -5.92 5.88
CA GLY A 214 -7.38 -4.89 4.98
C GLY A 214 -6.45 -3.69 4.99
N VAL A 215 -6.35 -2.98 3.86
CA VAL A 215 -5.62 -1.72 3.77
C VAL A 215 -6.57 -0.57 3.48
N GLY A 216 -6.34 0.56 4.15
CA GLY A 216 -7.18 1.74 4.05
C GLY A 216 -6.98 2.53 2.77
N GLN A 217 -7.79 3.56 2.61
CA GLN A 217 -7.70 4.50 1.51
C GLN A 217 -6.57 5.50 1.79
N GLY A 218 -5.74 5.79 0.78
CA GLY A 218 -4.72 6.82 0.85
C GLY A 218 -5.30 8.21 0.58
N ASN A 219 -4.78 9.20 1.26
CA ASN A 219 -4.94 10.62 0.92
C ASN A 219 -3.79 11.40 1.55
N VAL A 220 -2.66 11.41 0.86
CA VAL A 220 -1.43 11.97 1.41
C VAL A 220 -1.48 13.50 1.43
N VAL A 221 -1.20 14.04 2.62
CA VAL A 221 -0.96 15.47 2.85
C VAL A 221 0.50 15.66 3.21
N THR A 222 1.17 16.61 2.59
CA THR A 222 2.58 16.93 2.85
C THR A 222 2.71 18.38 3.33
N ILE A 223 3.43 18.60 4.42
CA ILE A 223 3.74 19.94 4.93
C ILE A 223 5.15 20.33 4.48
N ILE A 224 5.31 21.57 4.01
CA ILE A 224 6.60 22.23 3.78
C ILE A 224 6.70 23.39 4.77
N ASP A 225 7.60 23.29 5.73
CA ASP A 225 7.80 24.34 6.73
C ASP A 225 8.95 25.28 6.36
N GLU A 226 9.10 26.37 7.12
CA GLU A 226 10.09 27.41 6.87
C GLU A 226 11.55 26.96 7.04
N THR A 227 11.78 25.78 7.58
CA THR A 227 13.14 25.20 7.72
C THR A 227 13.52 24.29 6.56
N ALA A 228 12.56 23.94 5.70
CA ALA A 228 12.75 23.03 4.59
C ALA A 228 13.77 23.52 3.57
N ASP A 229 14.40 22.61 2.85
CA ASP A 229 14.99 22.90 1.56
C ASP A 229 13.85 22.86 0.52
N VAL A 230 13.39 24.06 0.16
CA VAL A 230 12.19 24.24 -0.67
C VAL A 230 12.37 23.67 -2.08
N GLY A 231 13.58 23.80 -2.65
CA GLY A 231 13.88 23.25 -3.97
C GLY A 231 13.86 21.71 -3.96
N ASP A 232 14.54 21.09 -3.00
CA ASP A 232 14.56 19.64 -2.81
C ASP A 232 13.13 19.09 -2.52
N ALA A 233 12.35 19.80 -1.71
CA ALA A 233 10.97 19.44 -1.41
C ALA A 233 10.10 19.43 -2.68
N ALA A 234 10.18 20.48 -3.51
CA ALA A 234 9.42 20.58 -4.74
C ALA A 234 9.77 19.48 -5.75
N GLU A 235 11.06 19.18 -5.93
CA GLU A 235 11.51 18.08 -6.81
C GLU A 235 11.00 16.71 -6.34
N LYS A 236 11.05 16.44 -5.03
CA LYS A 236 10.55 15.19 -4.45
C LYS A 236 9.03 15.05 -4.58
N ILE A 237 8.28 16.11 -4.34
CA ILE A 237 6.83 16.16 -4.52
C ILE A 237 6.47 15.93 -5.98
N ALA A 238 7.10 16.64 -6.92
CA ALA A 238 6.87 16.46 -8.35
C ALA A 238 7.16 15.04 -8.79
N LYS A 239 8.33 14.49 -8.41
CA LYS A 239 8.71 13.10 -8.71
C LYS A 239 7.70 12.09 -8.18
N SER A 240 7.20 12.29 -6.97
CA SER A 240 6.21 11.42 -6.33
C SER A 240 4.84 11.56 -6.99
N LYS A 241 4.41 12.79 -7.27
CA LYS A 241 3.10 13.09 -7.85
C LYS A 241 2.94 12.58 -9.27
N THR A 242 4.00 12.62 -10.06
CA THR A 242 3.95 12.24 -11.49
C THR A 242 4.22 10.76 -11.74
N PHE A 243 4.80 10.03 -10.77
CA PHE A 243 5.15 8.63 -10.92
C PHE A 243 3.93 7.76 -11.19
N ASP A 244 3.98 7.01 -12.28
CA ASP A 244 2.91 6.13 -12.77
C ASP A 244 1.54 6.87 -12.83
N ASN A 245 1.57 8.13 -13.22
CA ASN A 245 0.40 9.02 -13.33
C ASN A 245 -0.44 9.07 -12.03
N ALA A 246 0.22 9.05 -10.88
CA ALA A 246 -0.41 9.07 -9.56
C ALA A 246 -1.34 7.88 -9.26
N THR A 247 -1.06 6.69 -9.80
CA THR A 247 -1.82 5.45 -9.45
C THR A 247 -1.61 5.01 -8.00
N SER A 248 -0.55 5.50 -7.32
CA SER A 248 -0.25 5.12 -5.95
C SER A 248 -1.14 5.87 -4.96
N CYS A 249 -1.75 5.14 -4.01
CA CYS A 249 -2.43 5.75 -2.86
C CYS A 249 -1.49 6.57 -1.96
N SER A 250 -0.17 6.43 -2.15
CA SER A 250 0.88 7.17 -1.45
C SER A 250 1.38 8.38 -2.23
N SER A 251 0.78 8.73 -3.37
CA SER A 251 1.07 9.99 -4.07
C SER A 251 0.49 11.17 -3.31
N GLU A 252 1.21 12.28 -3.24
CA GLU A 252 0.72 13.49 -2.58
C GLU A 252 -0.57 13.98 -3.25
N ASN A 253 -1.61 14.19 -2.45
CA ASN A 253 -2.88 14.77 -2.90
C ASN A 253 -2.98 16.25 -2.52
N SER A 254 -2.35 16.62 -1.42
CA SER A 254 -2.35 17.97 -0.89
C SER A 254 -0.96 18.35 -0.38
N VAL A 255 -0.59 19.62 -0.60
CA VAL A 255 0.61 20.24 -0.01
C VAL A 255 0.18 21.48 0.78
N ILE A 256 0.67 21.59 1.99
CA ILE A 256 0.45 22.74 2.87
C ILE A 256 1.79 23.43 3.06
N VAL A 257 1.86 24.70 2.71
CA VAL A 257 3.09 25.52 2.79
C VAL A 257 2.89 26.62 3.81
N VAL A 258 3.84 26.81 4.72
CA VAL A 258 3.79 27.93 5.68
C VAL A 258 4.00 29.27 4.95
N ARG A 259 3.29 30.30 5.41
CA ARG A 259 3.20 31.63 4.76
C ARG A 259 4.56 32.24 4.43
N SER A 260 5.53 32.12 5.33
CA SER A 260 6.84 32.75 5.20
C SER A 260 7.61 32.32 3.95
N ILE A 261 7.39 31.08 3.47
CA ILE A 261 8.05 30.49 2.29
C ILE A 261 7.09 30.20 1.14
N TYR A 262 5.81 30.57 1.25
CA TYR A 262 4.77 30.18 0.27
C TYR A 262 5.12 30.58 -1.16
N LYS A 263 5.59 31.83 -1.38
CA LYS A 263 5.97 32.32 -2.71
C LYS A 263 7.17 31.54 -3.28
N GLU A 264 8.16 31.26 -2.43
CA GLU A 264 9.33 30.48 -2.83
C GLU A 264 8.95 29.05 -3.20
N ALA A 265 8.09 28.41 -2.40
CA ALA A 265 7.60 27.06 -2.67
C ALA A 265 6.77 27.01 -3.96
N LEU A 266 5.95 28.01 -4.23
CA LEU A 266 5.18 28.10 -5.46
C LEU A 266 6.10 28.12 -6.69
N VAL A 267 7.10 29.00 -6.71
CA VAL A 267 8.11 29.10 -7.78
C VAL A 267 8.89 27.78 -7.93
N ALA A 268 9.24 27.13 -6.82
CA ALA A 268 9.95 25.86 -6.86
C ALA A 268 9.08 24.73 -7.44
N LEU A 269 7.80 24.68 -7.10
CA LEU A 269 6.86 23.70 -7.65
C LEU A 269 6.60 23.94 -9.15
N GLU A 270 6.49 25.21 -9.60
CA GLU A 270 6.40 25.54 -11.02
C GLU A 270 7.66 25.09 -11.77
N LYS A 271 8.85 25.40 -11.24
CA LYS A 271 10.12 24.94 -11.80
C LYS A 271 10.22 23.41 -11.88
N ALA A 272 9.59 22.69 -10.96
CA ALA A 272 9.52 21.23 -10.94
C ALA A 272 8.44 20.66 -11.90
N GLY A 273 7.77 21.50 -12.68
CA GLY A 273 6.79 21.13 -13.70
C GLY A 273 5.32 21.28 -13.27
N GLY A 274 5.05 22.04 -12.21
CA GLY A 274 3.68 22.34 -11.78
C GLY A 274 3.08 23.51 -12.56
N LEU A 275 1.89 23.36 -13.13
CA LEU A 275 1.10 24.46 -13.69
C LEU A 275 0.14 24.99 -12.62
N VAL A 276 0.36 26.22 -12.16
CA VAL A 276 -0.52 26.87 -11.17
C VAL A 276 -1.76 27.40 -11.86
N LEU A 277 -2.91 26.97 -11.37
CA LEU A 277 -4.22 27.36 -11.88
C LEU A 277 -4.74 28.61 -11.17
N ASP A 278 -5.46 29.45 -11.90
CA ASP A 278 -6.25 30.51 -11.28
C ASP A 278 -7.54 29.95 -10.63
N GLU A 279 -8.32 30.81 -9.99
CA GLU A 279 -9.55 30.42 -9.27
C GLU A 279 -10.58 29.77 -10.21
N THR A 280 -10.80 30.35 -11.38
CA THR A 280 -11.78 29.85 -12.38
C THR A 280 -11.35 28.50 -12.95
N GLU A 281 -10.06 28.36 -13.27
CA GLU A 281 -9.48 27.12 -13.76
C GLU A 281 -9.53 26.03 -12.67
N THR A 282 -9.22 26.40 -11.42
CA THR A 282 -9.30 25.49 -10.26
C THR A 282 -10.72 24.95 -10.08
N GLU A 283 -11.74 25.81 -10.08
CA GLU A 283 -13.13 25.39 -9.99
C GLU A 283 -13.54 24.47 -11.16
N ARG A 284 -13.14 24.83 -12.38
CA ARG A 284 -13.43 24.02 -13.57
C ARG A 284 -12.82 22.61 -13.45
N VAL A 285 -11.55 22.52 -13.06
CA VAL A 285 -10.86 21.23 -12.87
C VAL A 285 -11.52 20.40 -11.75
N ILE A 286 -11.88 21.03 -10.63
CA ILE A 286 -12.58 20.35 -9.53
C ILE A 286 -13.92 19.80 -10.01
N ASN A 287 -14.73 20.61 -10.69
CA ASN A 287 -16.05 20.20 -11.18
C ASN A 287 -15.97 19.11 -12.27
N LEU A 288 -14.91 19.12 -13.07
CA LEU A 288 -14.68 18.08 -14.08
C LEU A 288 -14.21 16.78 -13.45
N HIS A 289 -13.36 16.86 -12.42
CA HIS A 289 -12.79 15.68 -11.77
C HIS A 289 -13.77 14.98 -10.84
N TRP A 290 -14.61 15.72 -10.12
CA TRP A 290 -15.63 15.13 -9.24
C TRP A 290 -17.04 15.43 -9.77
N GLN A 291 -17.69 14.38 -10.27
CA GLN A 291 -19.07 14.44 -10.78
C GLN A 291 -19.98 13.64 -9.85
N ASN A 292 -20.95 14.31 -9.23
CA ASN A 292 -21.87 13.69 -8.26
C ASN A 292 -21.14 12.96 -7.11
N GLY A 293 -20.05 13.53 -6.61
CA GLY A 293 -19.24 12.98 -5.52
C GLY A 293 -18.37 11.77 -5.91
N LYS A 294 -18.27 11.46 -7.22
CA LYS A 294 -17.41 10.39 -7.74
C LYS A 294 -16.34 10.96 -8.65
N MET A 295 -15.15 10.38 -8.58
CA MET A 295 -14.07 10.74 -9.49
C MET A 295 -14.41 10.38 -10.95
N ASN A 296 -14.11 11.28 -11.86
CA ASN A 296 -14.24 11.08 -13.30
C ASN A 296 -13.18 10.09 -13.81
N THR A 297 -13.60 8.90 -14.20
CA THR A 297 -12.71 7.84 -14.66
C THR A 297 -11.86 8.22 -15.87
N ALA A 298 -12.27 9.21 -16.66
CA ALA A 298 -11.55 9.68 -17.82
C ALA A 298 -10.29 10.52 -17.47
N LEU A 299 -10.13 10.89 -16.19
CA LEU A 299 -8.99 11.66 -15.69
C LEU A 299 -8.11 10.84 -14.72
N LEU A 300 -8.52 9.62 -14.38
CA LEU A 300 -7.77 8.80 -13.42
C LEU A 300 -6.51 8.23 -14.05
N ALA A 301 -5.38 8.56 -13.48
CA ALA A 301 -4.06 8.06 -13.84
C ALA A 301 -3.74 8.15 -15.35
N GLN A 302 -4.20 9.22 -15.99
CA GLN A 302 -3.94 9.52 -17.40
C GLN A 302 -2.63 10.30 -17.56
N ASP A 303 -2.06 10.25 -18.76
CA ASP A 303 -0.93 11.09 -19.12
C ASP A 303 -1.30 12.57 -19.06
N ILE A 304 -0.33 13.42 -18.77
CA ILE A 304 -0.58 14.86 -18.57
C ILE A 304 -1.21 15.52 -19.81
N ASP A 305 -0.82 15.12 -21.01
CA ASP A 305 -1.38 15.67 -22.25
C ASP A 305 -2.89 15.39 -22.36
N VAL A 306 -3.33 14.21 -21.94
CA VAL A 306 -4.78 13.85 -21.90
C VAL A 306 -5.51 14.70 -20.85
N ILE A 307 -4.87 14.96 -19.72
CA ILE A 307 -5.42 15.83 -18.67
C ILE A 307 -5.56 17.25 -19.16
N LEU A 308 -4.52 17.80 -19.79
CA LEU A 308 -4.49 19.17 -20.33
C LEU A 308 -5.57 19.39 -21.40
N ASP A 309 -5.71 18.42 -22.31
CA ASP A 309 -6.76 18.45 -23.34
C ASP A 309 -8.17 18.48 -22.72
N LYS A 310 -8.45 17.55 -21.81
CA LYS A 310 -9.76 17.43 -21.15
C LYS A 310 -10.11 18.60 -20.23
N THR A 311 -9.10 19.26 -19.65
CA THR A 311 -9.29 20.43 -18.78
C THR A 311 -9.21 21.75 -19.52
N GLU A 312 -9.02 21.73 -20.85
CA GLU A 312 -8.87 22.90 -21.71
C GLU A 312 -7.73 23.83 -21.26
N LEU A 313 -6.60 23.21 -20.86
CA LEU A 313 -5.41 23.93 -20.37
C LEU A 313 -4.18 23.74 -21.28
N THR A 314 -4.34 23.17 -22.46
CA THR A 314 -3.23 22.91 -23.40
C THR A 314 -2.48 24.19 -23.76
N ASP A 315 -3.19 25.29 -23.98
CA ASP A 315 -2.58 26.59 -24.34
C ASP A 315 -1.87 27.29 -23.14
N ARG A 316 -2.14 26.84 -21.92
CA ARG A 316 -1.50 27.31 -20.67
C ARG A 316 -0.22 26.56 -20.33
N ALA A 317 -0.11 25.33 -20.83
CA ALA A 317 1.00 24.42 -20.54
C ALA A 317 2.22 24.71 -21.42
N ASP A 318 3.39 24.37 -20.90
CA ASP A 318 4.64 24.31 -21.65
C ASP A 318 5.16 22.85 -21.71
N GLU A 319 6.31 22.66 -22.35
CA GLU A 319 6.95 21.35 -22.51
C GLU A 319 7.42 20.72 -21.18
N ASN A 320 7.52 21.51 -20.10
CA ASN A 320 7.92 21.07 -18.78
C ASN A 320 6.72 20.75 -17.88
N THR A 321 5.51 21.04 -18.30
CA THR A 321 4.30 20.84 -17.49
C THR A 321 4.05 19.34 -17.25
N ARG A 322 3.97 18.97 -15.98
CA ARG A 322 3.84 17.56 -15.54
C ARG A 322 2.66 17.31 -14.61
N PHE A 323 2.18 18.33 -13.91
CA PHE A 323 1.04 18.24 -12.99
C PHE A 323 0.38 19.60 -12.80
N LEU A 324 -0.88 19.58 -12.38
CA LEU A 324 -1.66 20.80 -12.12
C LEU A 324 -1.69 21.11 -10.62
N ILE A 325 -1.47 22.38 -10.27
CA ILE A 325 -1.55 22.88 -8.89
C ILE A 325 -2.86 23.64 -8.73
N LEU A 326 -3.67 23.23 -7.77
CA LEU A 326 -4.98 23.78 -7.44
C LEU A 326 -4.90 24.56 -6.12
N PRO A 327 -4.61 25.89 -6.15
CA PRO A 327 -4.62 26.68 -4.93
C PRO A 327 -6.03 26.75 -4.33
N THR A 328 -6.16 26.58 -3.03
CA THR A 328 -7.45 26.67 -2.34
C THR A 328 -7.27 27.07 -0.88
N VAL A 329 -8.32 27.63 -0.29
CA VAL A 329 -8.37 28.00 1.12
C VAL A 329 -9.26 27.05 1.92
N GLU A 330 -10.19 26.36 1.26
CA GLU A 330 -11.12 25.45 1.91
C GLU A 330 -10.51 24.03 2.03
N ALA A 331 -10.61 23.45 3.22
CA ALA A 331 -10.08 22.12 3.52
C ALA A 331 -11.07 21.28 4.31
N GLY A 332 -10.97 19.95 4.17
CA GLY A 332 -11.75 18.97 4.92
C GLY A 332 -13.09 18.63 4.29
N GLN A 333 -14.08 18.28 5.11
CA GLN A 333 -15.32 17.61 4.70
C GLN A 333 -16.17 18.38 3.65
N ASN A 334 -16.11 19.71 3.67
CA ASN A 334 -16.88 20.54 2.74
C ASN A 334 -16.11 20.89 1.45
N ALA A 335 -14.88 20.45 1.33
CA ALA A 335 -13.97 20.74 0.23
C ALA A 335 -13.51 19.45 -0.44
N ILE A 336 -14.20 19.02 -1.48
CA ILE A 336 -13.94 17.75 -2.17
C ILE A 336 -12.50 17.65 -2.70
N ALA A 337 -11.88 18.78 -3.04
CA ALA A 337 -10.48 18.87 -3.45
C ALA A 337 -9.48 18.50 -2.35
N SER A 338 -9.92 18.33 -1.10
CA SER A 338 -9.11 17.78 -0.01
C SER A 338 -8.93 16.27 -0.11
N GLY A 339 -9.75 15.57 -0.90
CA GLY A 339 -9.70 14.12 -1.04
C GLY A 339 -8.65 13.60 -2.00
N GLU A 340 -8.56 12.26 -2.06
CA GLU A 340 -7.72 11.54 -3.01
C GLU A 340 -8.13 11.85 -4.45
N LYS A 341 -7.14 11.99 -5.33
CA LYS A 341 -7.37 12.40 -6.72
C LYS A 341 -7.06 11.30 -7.73
N MET A 342 -6.12 10.40 -7.43
CA MET A 342 -5.63 9.41 -8.38
C MET A 342 -5.33 10.02 -9.76
N SER A 343 -4.79 11.22 -9.78
CA SER A 343 -4.49 12.00 -10.99
C SER A 343 -3.36 12.98 -10.67
N GLN A 344 -2.78 13.58 -11.71
CA GLN A 344 -1.69 14.54 -11.58
C GLN A 344 -2.20 15.93 -11.13
N PHE A 345 -3.15 15.95 -10.19
CA PHE A 345 -3.66 17.15 -9.52
C PHE A 345 -3.10 17.24 -8.11
N LEU A 346 -2.62 18.42 -7.72
CA LEU A 346 -2.07 18.69 -6.41
C LEU A 346 -2.79 19.90 -5.80
N THR A 347 -3.53 19.69 -4.71
CA THR A 347 -4.13 20.83 -4.00
C THR A 347 -3.09 21.52 -3.15
N LEU A 348 -3.03 22.85 -3.25
CA LEU A 348 -2.06 23.69 -2.53
C LEU A 348 -2.77 24.58 -1.52
N TYR A 349 -2.33 24.48 -0.26
CA TYR A 349 -2.83 25.29 0.86
C TYR A 349 -1.74 26.16 1.42
N GLN A 350 -2.12 27.35 1.91
CA GLN A 350 -1.25 28.23 2.68
C GLN A 350 -1.62 28.16 4.16
N ALA A 351 -0.64 27.94 5.03
CA ALA A 351 -0.80 28.00 6.47
C ALA A 351 -0.04 29.21 7.06
N GLU A 352 -0.52 29.78 8.15
CA GLU A 352 0.14 30.90 8.83
C GLU A 352 1.52 30.48 9.35
N ASP A 353 1.58 29.32 10.00
CA ASP A 353 2.73 28.72 10.66
C ASP A 353 2.60 27.20 10.66
N PHE A 354 3.52 26.50 11.34
CA PHE A 354 3.51 25.05 11.41
C PHE A 354 2.30 24.50 12.19
N ASP A 355 1.87 25.15 13.27
CA ASP A 355 0.71 24.70 14.06
C ASP A 355 -0.58 24.77 13.25
N HIS A 356 -0.74 25.82 12.44
CA HIS A 356 -1.85 25.92 11.49
C HIS A 356 -1.75 24.85 10.38
N ALA A 357 -0.55 24.58 9.87
CA ALA A 357 -0.33 23.52 8.88
C ALA A 357 -0.67 22.13 9.42
N LEU A 358 -0.28 21.82 10.66
CA LEU A 358 -0.63 20.61 11.37
C LEU A 358 -2.16 20.44 11.50
N ASN A 359 -2.86 21.49 11.92
CA ASN A 359 -4.32 21.46 12.07
C ASN A 359 -5.03 21.28 10.71
N LEU A 360 -4.55 21.91 9.64
CA LEU A 360 -5.07 21.68 8.29
C LEU A 360 -4.83 20.25 7.82
N ALA A 361 -3.65 19.68 8.06
CA ALA A 361 -3.33 18.30 7.71
C ALA A 361 -4.26 17.33 8.44
N ILE A 362 -4.49 17.51 9.72
CA ILE A 362 -5.43 16.71 10.52
C ILE A 362 -6.85 16.80 9.92
N LYS A 363 -7.32 18.02 9.64
CA LYS A 363 -8.65 18.26 9.05
C LYS A 363 -8.85 17.59 7.71
N ILE A 364 -7.81 17.58 6.85
CA ILE A 364 -7.84 16.89 5.55
C ILE A 364 -7.86 15.38 5.74
N GLN A 365 -7.04 14.84 6.65
CA GLN A 365 -7.03 13.39 6.94
C GLN A 365 -8.30 12.88 7.61
N GLU A 366 -8.96 13.68 8.44
CA GLU A 366 -10.27 13.34 9.03
C GLU A 366 -11.38 13.26 7.99
N TYR A 367 -11.28 14.04 6.91
CA TYR A 367 -12.16 13.87 5.76
C TYR A 367 -11.89 12.56 5.03
N GLN A 368 -10.61 12.25 4.75
CA GLN A 368 -10.20 11.05 4.05
C GLN A 368 -8.72 10.75 4.30
N GLY A 369 -8.36 9.49 4.46
CA GLY A 369 -6.97 9.03 4.54
C GLY A 369 -6.42 8.86 5.95
N ALA A 370 -7.26 8.94 6.99
CA ALA A 370 -6.82 8.68 8.36
C ALA A 370 -6.10 7.34 8.50
N GLY A 371 -4.99 7.34 9.22
CA GLY A 371 -4.14 6.19 9.46
C GLY A 371 -3.12 5.89 8.35
N HIS A 372 -3.24 6.46 7.14
CA HIS A 372 -2.34 6.08 6.05
C HIS A 372 -0.93 6.66 6.23
N SER A 373 -0.69 7.88 5.89
CA SER A 373 0.62 8.54 6.02
C SER A 373 0.53 10.06 5.85
N LEU A 374 1.50 10.77 6.43
CA LEU A 374 1.74 12.21 6.25
C LEU A 374 3.16 12.46 5.76
N GLY A 375 3.34 13.48 4.92
CA GLY A 375 4.64 13.99 4.48
C GLY A 375 5.06 15.22 5.28
N LEU A 376 6.36 15.35 5.51
CA LEU A 376 6.98 16.52 6.11
C LEU A 376 8.29 16.84 5.41
N HIS A 377 8.42 18.05 4.88
CA HIS A 377 9.70 18.62 4.48
C HIS A 377 10.10 19.67 5.51
N SER A 378 11.15 19.36 6.27
CA SER A 378 11.62 20.16 7.42
C SER A 378 13.06 19.78 7.77
N LYS A 379 13.80 20.73 8.35
CA LYS A 379 15.06 20.46 9.07
C LYS A 379 14.88 20.45 10.60
N ASN A 380 13.66 20.69 11.07
CA ASN A 380 13.31 20.61 12.48
C ASN A 380 12.68 19.25 12.82
N ASP A 381 13.48 18.36 13.41
CA ASP A 381 13.07 16.99 13.73
C ASP A 381 11.94 16.92 14.75
N GLU A 382 11.85 17.89 15.68
CA GLU A 382 10.77 17.99 16.69
C GLU A 382 9.37 18.06 16.03
N ARG A 383 9.28 18.64 14.82
CA ARG A 383 8.02 18.70 14.08
C ARG A 383 7.54 17.33 13.58
N ALA A 384 8.45 16.43 13.28
CA ALA A 384 8.08 15.05 12.97
C ALA A 384 7.47 14.35 14.20
N HIS A 385 8.02 14.60 15.39
CA HIS A 385 7.46 14.09 16.66
C HIS A 385 6.09 14.71 16.95
N GLN A 386 5.91 16.01 16.75
CA GLN A 386 4.63 16.68 16.92
C GLN A 386 3.55 16.10 15.99
N LEU A 387 3.88 15.88 14.70
CA LEU A 387 2.99 15.22 13.74
C LEU A 387 2.61 13.80 14.21
N ALA A 388 3.58 13.02 14.64
CA ALA A 388 3.37 11.64 15.08
C ALA A 388 2.44 11.55 16.31
N MET A 389 2.49 12.55 17.20
CA MET A 389 1.66 12.58 18.40
C MET A 389 0.27 13.18 18.20
N ALA A 390 0.14 14.14 17.27
CA ALA A 390 -1.11 14.87 17.08
C ALA A 390 -2.02 14.27 15.99
N ALA A 391 -1.43 13.75 14.91
CA ALA A 391 -2.19 13.26 13.76
C ALA A 391 -2.53 11.77 13.87
N LYS A 392 -3.69 11.37 13.36
CA LYS A 392 -4.09 9.97 13.22
C LYS A 392 -3.42 9.35 11.99
N THR A 393 -2.13 9.07 12.08
CA THR A 393 -1.33 8.53 10.99
C THR A 393 -0.39 7.42 11.45
N CYS A 394 -0.22 6.38 10.65
CA CYS A 394 0.72 5.29 10.96
C CYS A 394 2.15 5.59 10.48
N ARG A 395 2.36 6.62 9.66
CA ARG A 395 3.66 6.96 9.09
C ARG A 395 3.80 8.46 8.90
N VAL A 396 4.93 9.01 9.33
CA VAL A 396 5.39 10.35 8.97
C VAL A 396 6.62 10.19 8.09
N ILE A 397 6.54 10.63 6.84
CA ILE A 397 7.60 10.52 5.84
C ILE A 397 8.34 11.86 5.78
N VAL A 398 9.59 11.87 6.24
CA VAL A 398 10.39 13.10 6.36
C VAL A 398 11.37 13.22 5.21
N ASN A 399 11.33 14.35 4.49
CA ASN A 399 12.26 14.73 3.43
C ASN A 399 12.46 13.66 2.33
N GLN A 400 11.38 12.96 1.93
CA GLN A 400 11.42 11.92 0.90
C GLN A 400 10.30 12.12 -0.12
N ALA A 401 10.49 11.59 -1.34
CA ALA A 401 9.41 11.46 -2.33
C ALA A 401 8.40 10.41 -1.82
N HIS A 402 7.22 10.85 -1.45
CA HIS A 402 6.28 10.11 -0.60
C HIS A 402 5.85 8.76 -1.18
N CYS A 403 5.49 8.71 -2.49
CA CYS A 403 5.01 7.47 -3.12
C CYS A 403 6.07 6.36 -3.19
N PHE A 404 7.35 6.73 -3.17
CA PHE A 404 8.45 5.77 -3.12
C PHE A 404 8.70 5.30 -1.69
N ALA A 405 8.70 6.24 -0.73
CA ALA A 405 9.09 6.00 0.65
C ALA A 405 8.07 5.18 1.46
N THR A 406 6.78 5.50 1.35
CA THR A 406 5.71 4.93 2.19
C THR A 406 5.64 3.40 2.13
N GLY A 407 5.81 2.82 0.97
CA GLY A 407 5.81 1.37 0.76
C GLY A 407 7.21 0.74 0.85
N GLY A 408 8.14 1.34 1.58
CA GLY A 408 9.54 0.92 1.66
C GLY A 408 10.35 1.31 0.42
N PHE A 409 11.56 1.77 0.64
CA PHE A 409 12.52 2.10 -0.41
C PHE A 409 13.95 1.74 0.02
N PHE A 410 14.91 1.82 -0.92
CA PHE A 410 16.28 1.37 -0.67
C PHE A 410 17.07 2.24 0.33
N ASN A 411 16.57 3.43 0.63
CA ASN A 411 17.16 4.40 1.55
C ASN A 411 16.28 4.75 2.76
N ASN A 412 15.33 3.87 3.12
CA ASN A 412 14.61 4.00 4.38
C ASN A 412 14.38 2.62 5.04
N GLY A 413 13.92 2.62 6.29
CA GLY A 413 13.77 1.41 7.11
C GLY A 413 12.39 0.74 7.05
N LEU A 414 11.44 1.24 6.24
CA LEU A 414 10.13 0.60 6.10
C LEU A 414 10.24 -0.67 5.24
N PRO A 415 9.55 -1.76 5.59
CA PRO A 415 9.47 -2.95 4.76
C PRO A 415 8.88 -2.65 3.39
N PHE A 416 9.43 -3.28 2.34
CA PHE A 416 8.86 -3.17 1.00
C PHE A 416 7.49 -3.82 0.91
N SER A 417 6.49 -3.02 0.59
CA SER A 417 5.09 -3.45 0.46
C SER A 417 4.33 -2.58 -0.53
N LEU A 418 3.24 -3.13 -1.04
CA LEU A 418 2.22 -2.42 -1.81
C LEU A 418 0.87 -2.40 -1.08
N SER A 419 0.86 -2.88 0.16
CA SER A 419 -0.30 -2.92 1.05
C SER A 419 0.08 -2.30 2.39
N MET A 420 -0.29 -1.04 2.59
CA MET A 420 0.02 -0.26 3.78
C MET A 420 -1.20 -0.19 4.69
N GLY A 421 -1.12 -0.84 5.85
CA GLY A 421 -2.17 -0.78 6.87
C GLY A 421 -2.31 0.62 7.45
N CYS A 422 -3.53 0.99 7.81
CA CYS A 422 -3.87 2.30 8.35
C CYS A 422 -4.28 2.25 9.83
N GLY A 423 -4.04 1.11 10.50
CA GLY A 423 -4.39 0.91 11.91
C GLY A 423 -5.88 1.08 12.19
N SER A 424 -6.23 1.17 13.46
CA SER A 424 -7.61 1.39 13.90
C SER A 424 -8.18 2.72 13.40
N TRP A 425 -7.33 3.71 13.14
CA TRP A 425 -7.75 5.01 12.59
C TRP A 425 -8.32 4.90 11.19
N GLY A 426 -7.77 4.00 10.35
CA GLY A 426 -8.29 3.68 9.03
C GLY A 426 -9.21 2.45 9.00
N GLY A 427 -9.60 1.92 10.18
CA GLY A 427 -10.44 0.73 10.29
C GLY A 427 -9.74 -0.54 9.83
N ASN A 428 -8.41 -0.62 10.00
CA ASN A 428 -7.60 -1.77 9.61
C ASN A 428 -7.10 -2.58 10.80
N SER A 429 -6.84 -3.87 10.58
CA SER A 429 -6.27 -4.79 11.57
C SER A 429 -4.74 -4.70 11.67
N ILE A 430 -4.09 -3.98 10.75
CA ILE A 430 -2.65 -3.73 10.74
C ILE A 430 -2.38 -2.24 10.57
N ASP A 431 -1.29 -1.77 11.17
CA ASP A 431 -0.81 -0.38 11.13
C ASP A 431 0.53 -0.23 10.40
N GLY A 432 1.20 -1.35 10.11
CA GLY A 432 2.45 -1.42 9.37
C GLY A 432 2.28 -1.73 7.88
N ASN A 433 3.41 -1.76 7.18
CA ASN A 433 3.49 -2.33 5.84
C ASN A 433 3.31 -3.84 5.92
N LEU A 434 2.39 -4.39 5.12
CA LEU A 434 2.17 -5.84 5.06
C LEU A 434 3.47 -6.54 4.69
N ASN A 435 3.89 -7.49 5.52
CA ASN A 435 5.12 -8.25 5.35
C ASN A 435 4.91 -9.72 5.77
N TRP A 436 5.94 -10.53 5.67
CA TRP A 436 5.91 -11.96 5.94
C TRP A 436 5.38 -12.33 7.34
N GLU A 437 5.59 -11.50 8.37
CA GLU A 437 5.15 -11.78 9.74
C GLU A 437 3.62 -11.93 9.88
N HIS A 438 2.88 -11.29 9.00
CA HIS A 438 1.43 -11.37 8.96
C HIS A 438 0.93 -12.72 8.42
N PHE A 439 1.80 -13.49 7.76
CA PHE A 439 1.48 -14.76 7.09
C PHE A 439 1.86 -16.01 7.90
N VAL A 440 2.33 -15.85 9.15
CA VAL A 440 2.71 -16.95 10.03
C VAL A 440 1.83 -17.06 11.26
N ASN A 441 1.67 -18.28 11.75
CA ASN A 441 1.22 -18.59 13.11
C ASN A 441 2.43 -18.78 14.02
N LYS A 442 2.39 -18.24 15.23
CA LYS A 442 3.43 -18.40 16.25
C LYS A 442 3.00 -19.51 17.23
N VAL A 443 3.75 -20.61 17.26
CA VAL A 443 3.58 -21.68 18.24
C VAL A 443 4.65 -21.52 19.33
N LYS A 444 4.26 -21.64 20.59
CA LYS A 444 5.15 -21.54 21.75
C LYS A 444 5.14 -22.82 22.53
N ILE A 445 6.32 -23.37 22.79
CA ILE A 445 6.52 -24.36 23.87
C ILE A 445 6.85 -23.56 25.12
N VAL A 446 6.12 -23.82 26.19
CA VAL A 446 6.24 -23.10 27.46
C VAL A 446 6.73 -24.06 28.53
N ARG A 447 7.83 -23.73 29.20
CA ARG A 447 8.43 -24.52 30.29
C ARG A 447 8.33 -23.78 31.60
N VAL A 448 8.33 -24.52 32.72
CA VAL A 448 8.37 -23.93 34.06
C VAL A 448 9.67 -23.16 34.24
N ILE A 449 9.57 -21.96 34.79
CA ILE A 449 10.67 -21.13 35.21
C ILE A 449 10.52 -20.84 36.72
N GLU A 450 11.54 -20.21 37.31
CA GLU A 450 11.45 -19.75 38.69
C GLU A 450 10.29 -18.75 38.86
N GLU A 451 9.55 -18.91 39.98
CA GLU A 451 8.40 -18.05 40.26
C GLU A 451 8.87 -16.61 40.47
N ASN A 452 8.37 -15.69 39.68
CA ASN A 452 8.60 -14.26 39.80
C ASN A 452 7.28 -13.54 40.11
N LYS A 453 6.77 -13.81 41.30
CA LYS A 453 5.54 -13.18 41.80
C LYS A 453 5.92 -11.91 42.55
N PRO A 454 5.50 -10.72 42.07
CA PRO A 454 5.74 -9.46 42.76
C PRO A 454 4.91 -9.42 44.07
N ASP A 455 5.37 -8.75 45.06
CA ASP A 455 4.52 -8.40 46.22
C ASP A 455 3.58 -7.24 45.88
N LEU A 456 2.59 -6.99 46.80
CA LEU A 456 1.60 -5.98 46.53
C LEU A 456 2.17 -4.56 46.63
N GLU A 457 3.21 -4.37 47.45
CA GLU A 457 3.84 -3.07 47.62
C GLU A 457 4.64 -2.67 46.38
N ASP A 458 5.30 -3.65 45.72
CA ASP A 458 6.01 -3.42 44.45
C ASP A 458 5.05 -2.94 43.34
N VAL A 459 3.83 -3.46 43.32
CA VAL A 459 2.84 -3.14 42.28
C VAL A 459 1.99 -1.91 42.63
N PHE A 460 1.59 -1.76 43.89
CA PHE A 460 0.60 -0.78 44.31
C PHE A 460 1.12 0.30 45.26
N GLY A 461 2.38 0.22 45.70
CA GLY A 461 2.91 1.15 46.73
C GLY A 461 2.79 2.61 46.32
N GLU A 462 3.09 2.97 45.06
CA GLU A 462 2.92 4.32 44.53
C GLU A 462 1.43 4.76 44.52
N TYR A 463 0.52 3.85 44.15
CA TYR A 463 -0.91 4.13 44.14
C TYR A 463 -1.43 4.32 45.59
N TRP A 464 -1.04 3.42 46.48
CA TRP A 464 -1.46 3.54 47.89
C TRP A 464 -0.99 4.84 48.55
N THR A 465 0.25 5.25 48.23
CA THR A 465 0.77 6.55 48.74
C THR A 465 -0.06 7.75 48.29
N LYS A 466 -0.74 7.66 47.13
CA LYS A 466 -1.58 8.73 46.57
C LYS A 466 -3.03 8.70 47.08
N VAL A 467 -3.53 7.52 47.46
CA VAL A 467 -4.96 7.33 47.75
C VAL A 467 -5.26 6.93 49.21
N LEU A 468 -4.28 6.38 49.91
CA LEU A 468 -4.41 6.09 51.35
C LEU A 468 -3.80 7.23 52.16
N PRO A 469 -4.53 7.81 53.11
CA PRO A 469 -4.05 8.92 53.94
C PRO A 469 -2.90 8.52 54.87
#